data_35253944bb4f805e4c7e30e0a1389e64
#
_entry.id   35253944bb4f805e4c7e30e0a1389e64
#
_cell.length_a   1.000
_cell.length_b   1.000
_cell.length_c   1.000
_cell.angle_alpha   90.00
_cell.angle_beta   90.00
_cell.angle_gamma   90.00
#
_symmetry.space_group_name_H-M   'P 1'
#
loop_
_entity.id
_entity.type
_entity.pdbx_description
1 polymer ?
#
loop_
_entity_poly.entity_id
_entity_poly.type
_entity_poly.pdbx_seq_one_letter_code
_entity_poly.pdbx_strand_id
1 'polypeptide(L)'
;MRVVLDASALAKWFLVEEESREMRLLRDKIIGSEIEAHVPGLVFVELANLLRYSRGLTPGDVADGVVAAMSIGLVVHDFEEVLGEAVNIAFEKGLTVYDSIYVALAEKLDAVLVTYDKVLLREVKRSKKASQLLETY
;
A
#
# COMPACT_ATOMS: atom_id res chain seq x y z
N MET A 1 -3.11 -6.61 -14.60
CA MET A 1 -3.82 -6.30 -13.32
C MET A 1 -3.16 -5.12 -12.65
N ARG A 2 -3.95 -4.22 -12.11
CA ARG A 2 -3.48 -3.07 -11.35
C ARG A 2 -3.82 -3.24 -9.87
N VAL A 3 -2.88 -2.87 -9.03
CA VAL A 3 -3.10 -2.83 -7.58
C VAL A 3 -2.65 -1.48 -7.03
N VAL A 4 -3.25 -1.08 -5.93
CA VAL A 4 -2.77 0.04 -5.10
C VAL A 4 -2.28 -0.57 -3.80
N LEU A 5 -1.11 -0.16 -3.35
CA LEU A 5 -0.50 -0.64 -2.12
C LEU A 5 -0.48 0.48 -1.08
N ASP A 6 -0.91 0.19 0.13
CA ASP A 6 -0.74 1.14 1.23
C ASP A 6 0.54 0.84 2.02
N ALA A 7 0.83 1.67 3.01
CA ALA A 7 2.05 1.52 3.81
C ALA A 7 2.06 0.22 4.62
N SER A 8 0.90 -0.25 5.08
CA SER A 8 0.83 -1.51 5.82
C SER A 8 1.23 -2.71 4.96
N ALA A 9 0.93 -2.65 3.66
CA ALA A 9 1.34 -3.67 2.70
C ALA A 9 2.84 -3.58 2.41
N LEU A 10 3.35 -2.38 2.11
CA LEU A 10 4.78 -2.20 1.83
C LEU A 10 5.67 -2.63 3.00
N ALA A 11 5.24 -2.36 4.23
CA ALA A 11 6.02 -2.70 5.42
C ALA A 11 6.31 -4.20 5.50
N LYS A 12 5.45 -5.05 4.97
CA LYS A 12 5.63 -6.49 4.97
C LYS A 12 6.83 -6.96 4.13
N TRP A 13 7.34 -6.13 3.24
CA TRP A 13 8.56 -6.45 2.49
C TRP A 13 9.81 -6.39 3.37
N PHE A 14 9.75 -5.62 4.46
CA PHE A 14 10.90 -5.34 5.33
C PHE A 14 10.80 -5.99 6.71
N LEU A 15 9.64 -6.53 7.06
CA LEU A 15 9.37 -7.17 8.33
C LEU A 15 9.12 -8.66 8.12
N VAL A 16 9.46 -9.47 9.11
CA VAL A 16 9.18 -10.92 9.09
C VAL A 16 7.97 -11.16 9.98
N GLU A 17 6.81 -11.25 9.38
CA GLU A 17 5.54 -11.42 10.07
C GLU A 17 4.53 -12.13 9.17
N GLU A 18 3.31 -12.30 9.64
CA GLU A 18 2.24 -12.91 8.84
C GLU A 18 2.07 -12.19 7.51
N GLU A 19 1.90 -12.93 6.43
CA GLU A 19 1.74 -12.42 5.06
C GLU A 19 2.98 -11.77 4.42
N SER A 20 4.12 -11.75 5.12
CA SER A 20 5.36 -11.21 4.52
C SER A 20 5.80 -12.01 3.31
N ARG A 21 5.65 -13.33 3.34
CA ARG A 21 5.96 -14.20 2.20
C ARG A 21 5.08 -13.86 1.00
N GLU A 22 3.78 -13.73 1.21
CA GLU A 22 2.80 -13.40 0.17
C GLU A 22 3.07 -12.02 -0.43
N MET A 23 3.42 -11.05 0.41
CA MET A 23 3.79 -9.71 -0.08
C MET A 23 5.09 -9.73 -0.88
N ARG A 24 6.05 -10.57 -0.53
CA ARG A 24 7.27 -10.73 -1.33
C ARG A 24 6.99 -11.42 -2.67
N LEU A 25 6.07 -12.39 -2.72
CA LEU A 25 5.63 -12.98 -3.99
C LEU A 25 4.95 -11.92 -4.87
N LEU A 26 4.13 -11.07 -4.29
CA LEU A 26 3.51 -9.96 -5.00
C LEU A 26 4.58 -9.00 -5.54
N ARG A 27 5.58 -8.67 -4.72
CA ARG A 27 6.71 -7.83 -5.15
C ARG A 27 7.42 -8.43 -6.37
N ASP A 28 7.66 -9.72 -6.37
CA ASP A 28 8.32 -10.39 -7.49
C ASP A 28 7.50 -10.26 -8.78
N LYS A 29 6.18 -10.34 -8.69
CA LYS A 29 5.27 -10.11 -9.82
C LYS A 29 5.27 -8.66 -10.29
N ILE A 30 5.43 -7.72 -9.39
CA ILE A 30 5.56 -6.30 -9.73
C ILE A 30 6.88 -6.05 -10.46
N ILE A 31 7.98 -6.57 -9.93
CA ILE A 31 9.29 -6.44 -10.55
C ILE A 31 9.29 -7.10 -11.94
N GLY A 32 8.62 -8.24 -12.09
CA GLY A 32 8.51 -8.94 -13.36
C GLY A 32 7.47 -8.34 -14.32
N SER A 33 6.86 -7.22 -13.98
CA SER A 33 5.84 -6.53 -14.79
C SER A 33 4.56 -7.35 -15.06
N GLU A 34 4.31 -8.36 -14.27
CA GLU A 34 3.05 -9.11 -14.34
C GLU A 34 1.90 -8.35 -13.68
N ILE A 35 2.21 -7.58 -12.65
CA ILE A 35 1.27 -6.74 -11.92
C ILE A 35 1.82 -5.32 -11.91
N GLU A 36 0.95 -4.36 -12.22
CA GLU A 36 1.26 -2.93 -12.16
C GLU A 36 0.81 -2.38 -10.80
N ALA A 37 1.75 -1.91 -10.01
CA ALA A 37 1.46 -1.40 -8.67
C ALA A 37 1.56 0.12 -8.63
N HIS A 38 0.55 0.74 -8.06
CA HIS A 38 0.40 2.19 -7.93
C HIS A 38 0.36 2.60 -6.47
N VAL A 39 0.95 3.73 -6.15
CA VAL A 39 0.96 4.28 -4.80
C VAL A 39 0.83 5.80 -4.85
N PRO A 40 0.21 6.45 -3.86
CA PRO A 40 0.39 7.88 -3.68
C PRO A 40 1.77 8.13 -3.07
N GLY A 41 2.39 9.27 -3.36
CA GLY A 41 3.72 9.61 -2.81
C GLY A 41 3.77 9.62 -1.28
N LEU A 42 2.66 9.91 -0.65
CA LEU A 42 2.42 9.80 0.79
C LEU A 42 2.86 8.44 1.38
N VAL A 43 2.79 7.35 0.61
CA VAL A 43 3.10 6.01 1.10
C VAL A 43 4.52 5.90 1.67
N PHE A 44 5.47 6.61 1.09
CA PHE A 44 6.86 6.52 1.55
C PHE A 44 7.07 7.17 2.91
N VAL A 45 6.34 8.25 3.20
CA VAL A 45 6.36 8.90 4.51
C VAL A 45 5.71 7.98 5.55
N GLU A 46 4.58 7.41 5.21
CA GLU A 46 3.88 6.49 6.10
C GLU A 46 4.68 5.20 6.35
N LEU A 47 5.35 4.68 5.31
CA LEU A 47 6.24 3.54 5.45
C LEU A 47 7.39 3.84 6.40
N ALA A 48 8.04 4.99 6.24
CA ALA A 48 9.11 5.42 7.14
C ALA A 48 8.62 5.48 8.59
N ASN A 49 7.44 6.02 8.82
CA ASN A 49 6.86 6.11 10.15
C ASN A 49 6.54 4.73 10.74
N LEU A 50 5.99 3.82 9.93
CA LEU A 50 5.71 2.44 10.35
C LEU A 50 7.01 1.72 10.76
N LEU A 51 8.04 1.81 9.94
CA LEU A 51 9.33 1.17 10.20
C LEU A 51 10.03 1.82 11.42
N ARG A 52 9.85 3.14 11.61
CA ARG A 52 10.39 3.87 12.77
C ARG A 52 9.95 3.25 14.10
N TYR A 53 8.72 2.77 14.17
CA TYR A 53 8.16 2.16 15.38
C TYR A 53 8.32 0.64 15.45
N SER A 54 8.97 0.04 14.45
CA SER A 54 9.27 -1.39 14.46
C SER A 54 10.50 -1.68 15.29
N ARG A 55 10.48 -2.79 16.04
CA ARG A 55 11.59 -3.16 16.92
C ARG A 55 12.84 -3.54 16.13
N GLY A 56 13.97 -3.09 16.63
CA GLY A 56 15.28 -3.52 16.15
C GLY A 56 15.77 -2.83 14.88
N LEU A 57 15.02 -1.87 14.38
CA LEU A 57 15.44 -1.11 13.19
C LEU A 57 16.15 0.18 13.59
N THR A 58 17.29 0.42 12.98
CA THR A 58 18.05 1.67 13.14
C THR A 58 17.54 2.72 12.15
N PRO A 59 17.87 4.01 12.34
CA PRO A 59 17.55 5.03 11.33
C PRO A 59 18.07 4.68 9.93
N GLY A 60 19.26 4.07 9.84
CA GLY A 60 19.82 3.61 8.58
C GLY A 60 18.98 2.52 7.93
N ASP A 61 18.51 1.55 8.72
CA ASP A 61 17.63 0.48 8.23
C ASP A 61 16.34 1.04 7.66
N VAL A 62 15.75 2.03 8.34
CA VAL A 62 14.51 2.67 7.88
C VAL A 62 14.75 3.41 6.57
N ALA A 63 15.82 4.20 6.49
CA ALA A 63 16.15 4.93 5.27
C ALA A 63 16.40 3.97 4.09
N ASP A 64 17.15 2.90 4.32
CA ASP A 64 17.45 1.89 3.29
C ASP A 64 16.17 1.19 2.81
N GLY A 65 15.25 0.88 3.74
CA GLY A 65 13.97 0.27 3.40
C GLY A 65 13.11 1.17 2.51
N VAL A 66 13.04 2.46 2.83
CA VAL A 66 12.28 3.43 2.02
C VAL A 66 12.89 3.57 0.62
N VAL A 67 14.22 3.67 0.53
CA VAL A 67 14.92 3.75 -0.76
C VAL A 67 14.68 2.48 -1.59
N ALA A 68 14.74 1.32 -0.95
CA ALA A 68 14.45 0.04 -1.62
C ALA A 68 13.02 0.02 -2.20
N ALA A 69 12.03 0.47 -1.41
CA ALA A 69 10.65 0.55 -1.87
C ALA A 69 10.50 1.49 -3.07
N MET A 70 11.19 2.62 -3.05
CA MET A 70 11.18 3.58 -4.17
C MET A 70 11.80 3.01 -5.44
N SER A 71 12.61 1.96 -5.33
CA SER A 71 13.39 1.40 -6.45
C SER A 71 12.71 0.20 -7.12
N ILE A 72 11.56 -0.25 -6.64
CA ILE A 72 10.90 -1.47 -7.14
C ILE A 72 10.18 -1.28 -8.48
N GLY A 73 9.87 -0.05 -8.84
CA GLY A 73 9.12 0.24 -10.06
C GLY A 73 7.63 0.51 -9.80
N LEU A 74 7.32 1.03 -8.62
CA LEU A 74 5.96 1.48 -8.32
C LEU A 74 5.62 2.73 -9.13
N VAL A 75 4.39 2.81 -9.62
CA VAL A 75 3.89 4.03 -10.26
C VAL A 75 3.43 4.99 -9.17
N VAL A 76 4.14 6.10 -9.02
CA VAL A 76 3.88 7.06 -7.94
C VAL A 76 2.96 8.16 -8.45
N HIS A 77 1.88 8.38 -7.72
CA HIS A 77 0.90 9.44 -8.02
C HIS A 77 1.01 10.57 -7.01
N ASP A 78 0.76 11.78 -7.50
CA ASP A 78 0.59 12.93 -6.62
C ASP A 78 -0.77 12.81 -5.92
N PHE A 79 -0.78 12.97 -4.59
CA PHE A 79 -2.02 12.87 -3.82
C PHE A 79 -3.07 13.90 -4.27
N GLU A 80 -2.65 15.01 -4.86
CA GLU A 80 -3.56 16.05 -5.35
C GLU A 80 -4.53 15.52 -6.40
N GLU A 81 -4.16 14.50 -7.14
CA GLU A 81 -5.02 13.89 -8.16
C GLU A 81 -6.35 13.38 -7.60
N VAL A 82 -6.37 12.97 -6.33
CA VAL A 82 -7.52 12.29 -5.72
C VAL A 82 -7.98 12.93 -4.41
N LEU A 83 -7.40 14.05 -4.01
CA LEU A 83 -7.67 14.63 -2.70
C LEU A 83 -9.15 14.99 -2.51
N GLY A 84 -9.79 15.54 -3.52
CA GLY A 84 -11.23 15.89 -3.44
C GLY A 84 -12.10 14.67 -3.19
N GLU A 85 -11.91 13.61 -3.97
CA GLU A 85 -12.64 12.35 -3.80
C GLU A 85 -12.31 11.71 -2.46
N ALA A 86 -11.06 11.80 -2.02
CA ALA A 86 -10.63 11.25 -0.73
C ALA A 86 -11.38 11.90 0.44
N VAL A 87 -11.56 13.21 0.40
CA VAL A 87 -12.32 13.92 1.43
C VAL A 87 -13.77 13.40 1.48
N ASN A 88 -14.41 13.25 0.33
CA ASN A 88 -15.76 12.71 0.26
C ASN A 88 -15.85 11.29 0.83
N ILE A 89 -14.91 10.42 0.45
CA ILE A 89 -14.86 9.05 0.94
C ILE A 89 -14.65 9.00 2.46
N ALA A 90 -13.81 9.87 2.99
CA ALA A 90 -13.55 9.96 4.42
C ALA A 90 -14.83 10.22 5.21
N PHE A 91 -15.63 11.18 4.77
CA PHE A 91 -16.91 11.49 5.42
C PHE A 91 -17.94 10.37 5.22
N GLU A 92 -17.99 9.81 4.03
CA GLU A 92 -18.97 8.80 3.67
C GLU A 92 -18.74 7.47 4.43
N LYS A 93 -17.49 7.06 4.55
CA LYS A 93 -17.11 5.77 5.15
C LYS A 93 -16.56 5.85 6.58
N GLY A 94 -16.43 7.05 7.12
CA GLY A 94 -15.85 7.22 8.47
C GLY A 94 -14.36 6.88 8.53
N LEU A 95 -13.63 7.17 7.45
CA LEU A 95 -12.20 6.93 7.36
C LEU A 95 -11.41 8.21 7.55
N THR A 96 -10.12 8.10 7.84
CA THR A 96 -9.22 9.25 7.77
C THR A 96 -9.06 9.67 6.32
N VAL A 97 -8.71 10.95 6.10
CA VAL A 97 -8.39 11.42 4.75
C VAL A 97 -7.15 10.68 4.21
N TYR A 98 -6.18 10.39 5.08
CA TYR A 98 -4.98 9.62 4.71
C TYR A 98 -5.35 8.28 4.09
N ASP A 99 -6.16 7.47 4.76
CA ASP A 99 -6.60 6.17 4.25
C ASP A 99 -7.45 6.31 3.00
N SER A 100 -8.28 7.35 2.96
CA SER A 100 -9.18 7.62 1.83
C SER A 100 -8.43 7.99 0.55
N ILE A 101 -7.21 8.50 0.63
CA ILE A 101 -6.37 8.75 -0.54
C ILE A 101 -6.09 7.44 -1.28
N TYR A 102 -5.78 6.37 -0.55
CA TYR A 102 -5.55 5.05 -1.16
C TYR A 102 -6.82 4.49 -1.79
N VAL A 103 -7.95 4.65 -1.10
CA VAL A 103 -9.24 4.19 -1.60
C VAL A 103 -9.61 4.94 -2.89
N ALA A 104 -9.46 6.25 -2.88
CA ALA A 104 -9.77 7.09 -4.04
C ALA A 104 -8.87 6.74 -5.24
N LEU A 105 -7.59 6.50 -5.00
CA LEU A 105 -6.66 6.10 -6.06
C LEU A 105 -7.06 4.74 -6.64
N ALA A 106 -7.41 3.78 -5.78
CA ALA A 106 -7.84 2.46 -6.22
C ALA A 106 -9.14 2.53 -7.05
N GLU A 107 -10.09 3.36 -6.65
CA GLU A 107 -11.32 3.58 -7.41
C GLU A 107 -11.03 4.20 -8.78
N LYS A 108 -10.20 5.24 -8.81
CA LYS A 108 -9.82 5.92 -10.05
C LYS A 108 -9.18 4.97 -11.07
N LEU A 109 -8.38 4.04 -10.60
CA LEU A 109 -7.65 3.08 -11.44
C LEU A 109 -8.41 1.77 -11.66
N ASP A 110 -9.57 1.61 -11.04
CA ASP A 110 -10.30 0.34 -11.00
C ASP A 110 -9.37 -0.79 -10.54
N ALA A 111 -8.67 -0.55 -9.45
CA ALA A 111 -7.63 -1.43 -8.92
C ALA A 111 -8.06 -2.06 -7.60
N VAL A 112 -7.44 -3.19 -7.27
CA VAL A 112 -7.54 -3.78 -5.93
C VAL A 112 -6.62 -2.99 -5.00
N LEU A 113 -7.13 -2.65 -3.82
CA LEU A 113 -6.33 -2.06 -2.75
C LEU A 113 -5.77 -3.17 -1.86
N VAL A 114 -4.46 -3.37 -1.90
CA VAL A 114 -3.80 -4.34 -1.04
C VAL A 114 -3.43 -3.66 0.26
N THR A 115 -3.99 -4.15 1.36
CA THR A 115 -3.85 -3.54 2.68
C THR A 115 -3.93 -4.58 3.79
N TYR A 116 -3.40 -4.24 4.94
CA TYR A 116 -3.53 -5.01 6.18
C TYR A 116 -4.22 -4.22 7.28
N ASP A 117 -4.74 -3.05 6.94
CA ASP A 117 -5.56 -2.26 7.86
C ASP A 117 -6.94 -2.91 8.00
N LYS A 118 -7.31 -3.24 9.23
CA LYS A 118 -8.57 -3.95 9.52
C LYS A 118 -9.80 -3.14 9.14
N VAL A 119 -9.75 -1.83 9.31
CA VAL A 119 -10.87 -0.95 8.97
C VAL A 119 -11.06 -0.90 7.45
N LEU A 120 -9.98 -0.76 6.69
CA LEU A 120 -10.02 -0.77 5.23
C LEU A 120 -10.52 -2.11 4.70
N LEU A 121 -10.03 -3.21 5.25
CA LEU A 121 -10.48 -4.55 4.84
C LEU A 121 -11.96 -4.76 5.08
N ARG A 122 -12.51 -4.18 6.15
CA ARG A 122 -13.93 -4.28 6.50
C ARG A 122 -14.80 -3.35 5.65
N GLU A 123 -14.38 -2.08 5.48
CA GLU A 123 -15.22 -1.02 4.91
C GLU A 123 -15.09 -0.86 3.40
N VAL A 124 -14.02 -1.36 2.80
CA VAL A 124 -13.72 -1.14 1.38
C VAL A 124 -13.74 -2.48 0.63
N LYS A 125 -14.74 -2.66 -0.22
CA LYS A 125 -14.95 -3.94 -0.94
C LYS A 125 -13.79 -4.34 -1.85
N ARG A 126 -13.13 -3.35 -2.46
CA ARG A 126 -11.98 -3.63 -3.35
C ARG A 126 -10.68 -3.87 -2.62
N SER A 127 -10.68 -3.84 -1.28
CA SER A 127 -9.48 -4.12 -0.49
C SER A 127 -9.31 -5.62 -0.28
N LYS A 128 -8.06 -6.07 -0.32
CA LYS A 128 -7.67 -7.48 -0.11
C LYS A 128 -6.30 -7.57 0.52
N LYS A 129 -6.04 -8.67 1.21
CA LYS A 129 -4.68 -9.08 1.58
C LYS A 129 -4.00 -9.70 0.35
N ALA A 130 -2.67 -9.76 0.35
CA ALA A 130 -1.93 -10.37 -0.74
C ALA A 130 -2.33 -11.84 -0.96
N SER A 131 -2.52 -12.62 0.10
CA SER A 131 -2.95 -14.01 -0.01
C SER A 131 -4.26 -14.17 -0.78
N GLN A 132 -5.22 -13.29 -0.53
CA GLN A 132 -6.51 -13.30 -1.21
C GLN A 132 -6.38 -12.91 -2.69
N LEU A 133 -5.52 -11.95 -2.98
CA LEU A 133 -5.24 -11.54 -4.36
C LEU A 133 -4.57 -12.67 -5.14
N LEU A 134 -3.57 -13.31 -4.55
CA LEU A 134 -2.81 -14.37 -5.20
C LEU A 134 -3.64 -15.62 -5.51
N GLU A 135 -4.66 -15.90 -4.72
CA GLU A 135 -5.60 -17.00 -4.96
C GLU A 135 -6.38 -16.80 -6.27
N THR A 136 -6.67 -15.55 -6.63
CA THR A 136 -7.48 -15.22 -7.83
C THR A 136 -6.60 -14.87 -9.03
N TYR A 137 -5.31 -14.80 -8.83
CA TYR A 137 -4.33 -14.49 -9.87
C TYR A 137 -3.87 -15.78 -10.59
#